data_5f79800e0da9ce751da795c725eed0f4
#
_entry.id   5f79800e0da9ce751da795c725eed0f4
#
_cell.length_a   1.000
_cell.length_b   1.000
_cell.length_c   1.000
_cell.angle_alpha   90.00
_cell.angle_beta   90.00
_cell.angle_gamma   90.00
#
_symmetry.space_group_name_H-M   'P 1'
#
loop_
_entity.id
_entity.type
_entity.pdbx_description
1 polymer ?
#
loop_
_entity_poly.entity_id
_entity_poly.type
_entity_poly.pdbx_seq_one_letter_code
_entity_poly.pdbx_strand_id
1 'polypeptide(L)'
;MTAGSSPRCTPTGPAGRAGNERGFHAVAIDARSPRFDGGIATRLDSIPFGVVVNSHGRRFYDEGEEIWPKRYAIWGRNIAQQPGQIAYSIWDAKAAGLFLPPMYGPAQASSIAGLAVTLGIGGRAVADTIAGFNASIRPGGTFDPGRLDDCATAGLTPPKSHWARPIDTPPYYGIAMRPGITFTYMGVAVTAQARVLRTDGTAFANVFAAGEIMSGNILSTGYLAGFGLTIGTVWGRIAGAEAARQARDG
;
A
#
# COMPACT_ATOMS: atom_id res chain seq x y z
N MET A 1 -19.24 36.85 -41.01
CA MET A 1 -18.23 36.77 -39.96
C MET A 1 -17.91 35.29 -39.79
N THR A 2 -16.83 34.83 -40.39
CA THR A 2 -16.32 33.45 -40.32
C THR A 2 -15.54 33.31 -39.03
N ALA A 3 -16.02 32.44 -38.12
CA ALA A 3 -15.29 32.05 -36.92
C ALA A 3 -13.99 31.35 -37.36
N GLY A 4 -12.87 32.03 -37.18
CA GLY A 4 -11.54 31.46 -37.39
C GLY A 4 -11.32 30.30 -36.42
N SER A 5 -11.21 29.08 -36.96
CA SER A 5 -10.76 27.91 -36.20
C SER A 5 -9.32 28.18 -35.76
N SER A 6 -9.13 28.43 -34.47
CA SER A 6 -7.82 28.43 -33.82
C SER A 6 -7.13 27.10 -34.14
N PRO A 7 -5.87 27.10 -34.64
CA PRO A 7 -5.17 25.84 -34.93
C PRO A 7 -5.03 25.06 -33.62
N ARG A 8 -5.62 23.88 -33.57
CA ARG A 8 -5.34 22.92 -32.51
C ARG A 8 -3.89 22.51 -32.63
N CYS A 9 -3.06 23.08 -31.76
CA CYS A 9 -1.65 22.72 -31.70
C CYS A 9 -1.59 21.27 -31.15
N THR A 10 -1.42 20.32 -32.04
CA THR A 10 -1.19 18.91 -31.64
C THR A 10 0.18 18.83 -30.98
N PRO A 11 0.31 18.29 -29.75
CA PRO A 11 1.62 18.11 -29.14
C PRO A 11 2.52 17.26 -30.04
N THR A 12 3.70 17.75 -30.42
CA THR A 12 4.65 16.99 -31.23
C THR A 12 5.79 16.48 -30.35
N GLY A 13 6.16 15.23 -30.53
CA GLY A 13 7.24 14.56 -29.81
C GLY A 13 6.79 13.82 -28.53
N PRO A 14 7.60 12.86 -28.05
CA PRO A 14 7.30 12.06 -26.86
C PRO A 14 7.47 12.89 -25.58
N ALA A 15 6.63 12.57 -24.58
CA ALA A 15 6.74 13.14 -23.25
C ALA A 15 7.92 12.54 -22.48
N GLY A 16 8.63 13.36 -21.70
CA GLY A 16 9.64 12.94 -20.74
C GLY A 16 9.01 12.13 -19.61
N ARG A 17 9.75 11.16 -19.07
CA ARG A 17 9.30 10.28 -17.99
C ARG A 17 9.80 10.75 -16.63
N ALA A 18 8.96 10.63 -15.61
CA ALA A 18 9.32 10.81 -14.21
C ALA A 18 8.98 9.54 -13.41
N GLY A 19 9.66 9.37 -12.28
CA GLY A 19 9.50 8.22 -11.41
C GLY A 19 10.37 7.02 -11.81
N ASN A 20 10.21 5.94 -11.07
CA ASN A 20 10.95 4.70 -11.30
C ASN A 20 10.00 3.50 -11.44
N GLU A 21 10.48 2.43 -12.07
CA GLU A 21 9.69 1.21 -12.37
C GLU A 21 9.34 0.40 -11.12
N ARG A 22 9.95 0.70 -9.98
CA ARG A 22 9.74 0.00 -8.70
C ARG A 22 8.83 0.76 -7.75
N GLY A 23 8.44 2.00 -8.10
CA GLY A 23 7.61 2.85 -7.27
C GLY A 23 6.13 2.71 -7.61
N PHE A 24 5.33 2.21 -6.68
CA PHE A 24 3.87 2.18 -6.80
C PHE A 24 3.20 2.04 -5.43
N HIS A 25 2.00 2.57 -5.36
CA HIS A 25 1.10 2.38 -4.23
C HIS A 25 0.43 1.02 -4.38
N ALA A 26 0.90 0.03 -3.63
CA ALA A 26 0.37 -1.32 -3.67
C ALA A 26 0.03 -1.81 -2.26
N VAL A 27 -1.24 -2.09 -2.05
CA VAL A 27 -1.80 -2.50 -0.77
C VAL A 27 -2.05 -4.02 -0.72
N ALA A 28 -2.14 -4.55 0.48
CA ALA A 28 -2.70 -5.88 0.69
C ALA A 28 -4.22 -5.80 0.56
N ILE A 29 -4.80 -6.52 -0.39
CA ILE A 29 -6.25 -6.63 -0.53
C ILE A 29 -6.71 -8.06 -0.26
N ASP A 30 -7.97 -8.19 0.12
CA ASP A 30 -8.59 -9.51 0.29
C ASP A 30 -8.49 -10.31 -1.03
N ALA A 31 -8.04 -11.55 -0.95
CA ALA A 31 -7.86 -12.40 -2.14
C ALA A 31 -9.17 -12.70 -2.88
N ARG A 32 -10.32 -12.51 -2.24
CA ARG A 32 -11.67 -12.66 -2.80
C ARG A 32 -12.13 -11.43 -3.59
N SER A 33 -11.37 -10.33 -3.54
CA SER A 33 -11.69 -9.10 -4.27
C SER A 33 -11.78 -9.34 -5.78
N PRO A 34 -12.54 -8.54 -6.53
CA PRO A 34 -12.57 -8.58 -8.00
C PRO A 34 -11.17 -8.44 -8.61
N ARG A 35 -10.96 -9.02 -9.80
CA ARG A 35 -9.65 -9.06 -10.47
C ARG A 35 -9.00 -7.68 -10.64
N PHE A 36 -9.79 -6.67 -10.93
CA PHE A 36 -9.35 -5.29 -11.19
C PHE A 36 -9.75 -4.36 -10.04
N ASP A 37 -9.40 -4.73 -8.81
CA ASP A 37 -9.66 -3.94 -7.62
C ASP A 37 -8.45 -3.06 -7.28
N GLY A 38 -8.67 -1.76 -7.15
CA GLY A 38 -7.66 -0.78 -6.76
C GLY A 38 -7.34 -0.77 -5.26
N GLY A 39 -8.01 -1.59 -4.46
CA GLY A 39 -7.70 -1.78 -3.04
C GLY A 39 -8.11 -0.61 -2.13
N ILE A 40 -9.19 0.08 -2.45
CA ILE A 40 -9.71 1.15 -1.58
C ILE A 40 -10.56 0.55 -0.44
N ALA A 41 -11.65 -0.16 -0.79
CA ALA A 41 -12.56 -0.74 0.19
C ALA A 41 -12.11 -2.14 0.67
N THR A 42 -11.35 -2.84 -0.12
CA THR A 42 -10.89 -4.22 0.12
C THR A 42 -9.50 -4.31 0.73
N ARG A 43 -8.85 -3.18 1.00
CA ARG A 43 -7.59 -3.09 1.74
C ARG A 43 -7.74 -3.70 3.12
N LEU A 44 -6.72 -4.39 3.58
CA LEU A 44 -6.69 -5.03 4.88
C LEU A 44 -5.76 -4.28 5.84
N ASP A 45 -6.32 -3.81 6.94
CA ASP A 45 -5.65 -3.02 7.97
C ASP A 45 -5.32 -3.84 9.24
N SER A 46 -5.53 -5.17 9.21
CA SER A 46 -5.23 -6.10 10.32
C SER A 46 -3.74 -6.37 10.54
N ILE A 47 -2.93 -6.10 9.55
CA ILE A 47 -1.50 -6.48 9.47
C ILE A 47 -0.68 -6.08 10.71
N PRO A 48 -0.75 -4.83 11.22
CA PRO A 48 0.05 -4.43 12.38
C PRO A 48 -0.28 -5.21 13.65
N PHE A 49 -1.51 -5.66 13.78
CA PHE A 49 -2.04 -6.25 15.03
C PHE A 49 -2.09 -7.79 15.02
N GLY A 50 -1.51 -8.40 13.99
CA GLY A 50 -1.37 -9.84 13.85
C GLY A 50 0.00 -10.23 13.34
N VAL A 51 0.08 -11.37 12.66
CA VAL A 51 1.24 -11.80 11.88
C VAL A 51 0.82 -12.06 10.45
N VAL A 52 1.76 -11.93 9.51
CA VAL A 52 1.54 -12.24 8.10
C VAL A 52 2.46 -13.39 7.68
N VAL A 53 1.85 -14.46 7.16
CA VAL A 53 2.58 -15.61 6.64
C VAL A 53 2.34 -15.79 5.14
N ASN A 54 3.32 -16.34 4.42
CA ASN A 54 3.15 -16.77 3.03
C ASN A 54 2.48 -18.16 2.95
N SER A 55 2.31 -18.69 1.75
CA SER A 55 1.70 -20.02 1.52
C SER A 55 2.47 -21.19 2.15
N HIS A 56 3.73 -20.99 2.55
CA HIS A 56 4.51 -21.96 3.30
C HIS A 56 4.38 -21.81 4.83
N GLY A 57 3.47 -20.93 5.31
CA GLY A 57 3.26 -20.67 6.73
C GLY A 57 4.39 -19.87 7.39
N ARG A 58 5.23 -19.17 6.66
CA ARG A 58 6.41 -18.44 7.18
C ARG A 58 6.19 -16.93 7.10
N ARG A 59 6.55 -16.21 8.17
CA ARG A 59 6.64 -14.75 8.17
C ARG A 59 7.75 -14.30 7.23
N PHE A 60 7.61 -13.15 6.59
CA PHE A 60 8.55 -12.64 5.59
C PHE A 60 8.85 -11.15 5.70
N TYR A 61 8.16 -10.43 6.59
CA TYR A 61 8.38 -9.01 6.81
C TYR A 61 8.02 -8.61 8.25
N ASP A 62 8.47 -7.45 8.70
CA ASP A 62 8.12 -6.85 9.99
C ASP A 62 6.78 -6.13 9.88
N GLU A 63 5.73 -6.70 10.44
CA GLU A 63 4.39 -6.12 10.41
C GLU A 63 4.27 -4.86 11.28
N GLY A 64 5.21 -4.67 12.20
CA GLY A 64 5.28 -3.54 13.14
C GLY A 64 6.40 -2.55 12.84
N GLU A 65 6.98 -2.52 11.63
CA GLU A 65 8.15 -1.70 11.28
C GLU A 65 7.93 -0.20 11.52
N GLU A 66 6.75 0.31 11.23
CA GLU A 66 6.44 1.73 11.30
C GLU A 66 4.93 1.95 11.41
N ILE A 67 4.50 3.15 11.73
CA ILE A 67 3.08 3.52 11.79
C ILE A 67 2.36 3.21 10.47
N TRP A 68 1.19 2.60 10.58
CA TRP A 68 0.47 2.03 9.45
C TRP A 68 0.26 2.98 8.25
N PRO A 69 -0.11 4.27 8.44
CA PRO A 69 -0.23 5.24 7.35
C PRO A 69 1.02 5.41 6.47
N LYS A 70 2.20 5.02 6.96
CA LYS A 70 3.45 5.04 6.18
C LYS A 70 3.81 3.69 5.56
N ARG A 71 3.13 2.60 5.93
CA ARG A 71 3.54 1.25 5.53
C ARG A 71 2.49 0.44 4.79
N TYR A 72 1.22 0.76 4.90
CA TYR A 72 0.16 -0.01 4.25
C TYR A 72 0.36 -0.15 2.72
N ALA A 73 0.93 0.86 2.07
CA ALA A 73 1.10 0.91 0.61
C ALA A 73 2.30 0.11 0.07
N ILE A 74 3.06 -0.58 0.92
CA ILE A 74 4.15 -1.48 0.48
C ILE A 74 3.76 -2.95 0.53
N TRP A 75 2.68 -3.29 1.23
CA TRP A 75 2.32 -4.69 1.50
C TRP A 75 1.92 -5.46 0.25
N GLY A 76 1.27 -4.84 -0.72
CA GLY A 76 1.00 -5.48 -1.99
C GLY A 76 2.29 -5.89 -2.72
N ARG A 77 3.32 -5.04 -2.70
CA ARG A 77 4.64 -5.37 -3.27
C ARG A 77 5.32 -6.52 -2.51
N ASN A 78 5.26 -6.50 -1.17
CA ASN A 78 5.84 -7.57 -0.35
C ASN A 78 5.16 -8.92 -0.61
N ILE A 79 3.82 -8.91 -0.79
CA ILE A 79 3.04 -10.10 -1.14
C ILE A 79 3.37 -10.58 -2.57
N ALA A 80 3.55 -9.67 -3.52
CA ALA A 80 3.91 -10.02 -4.90
C ALA A 80 5.24 -10.80 -5.00
N GLN A 81 6.12 -10.69 -4.00
CA GLN A 81 7.37 -11.43 -3.91
C GLN A 81 7.21 -12.82 -3.25
N GLN A 82 6.03 -13.14 -2.72
CA GLN A 82 5.79 -14.43 -2.06
C GLN A 82 5.33 -15.50 -3.06
N PRO A 83 5.52 -16.79 -2.75
CA PRO A 83 5.06 -17.89 -3.58
C PRO A 83 3.57 -17.78 -3.87
N GLY A 84 3.20 -17.84 -5.14
CA GLY A 84 1.82 -17.68 -5.61
C GLY A 84 1.25 -16.25 -5.48
N GLN A 85 2.08 -15.26 -5.07
CA GLN A 85 1.66 -13.89 -4.82
C GLN A 85 0.50 -13.82 -3.82
N ILE A 86 0.52 -14.68 -2.83
CA ILE A 86 -0.49 -14.80 -1.78
C ILE A 86 0.17 -14.78 -0.40
N ALA A 87 -0.50 -14.16 0.56
CA ALA A 87 -0.14 -14.19 1.96
C ALA A 87 -1.41 -14.25 2.82
N TYR A 88 -1.25 -14.46 4.11
CA TYR A 88 -2.34 -14.63 5.05
C TYR A 88 -2.08 -13.78 6.28
N SER A 89 -2.99 -12.86 6.58
CA SER A 89 -3.00 -12.14 7.86
C SER A 89 -3.71 -13.00 8.90
N ILE A 90 -3.07 -13.19 10.05
CA ILE A 90 -3.58 -14.02 11.15
C ILE A 90 -3.54 -13.20 12.43
N TRP A 91 -4.66 -13.16 13.15
CA TRP A 91 -4.79 -12.47 14.45
C TRP A 91 -5.75 -13.22 15.37
N ASP A 92 -5.83 -12.79 16.60
CA ASP A 92 -6.73 -13.35 17.60
C ASP A 92 -7.80 -12.36 18.10
N ALA A 93 -8.65 -12.78 18.99
CA ALA A 93 -9.75 -11.97 19.52
C ALA A 93 -9.32 -10.62 20.12
N LYS A 94 -8.09 -10.52 20.64
CA LYS A 94 -7.55 -9.28 21.24
C LYS A 94 -7.32 -8.16 20.22
N ALA A 95 -7.23 -8.48 18.93
CA ALA A 95 -7.07 -7.49 17.87
C ALA A 95 -8.42 -6.97 17.33
N ALA A 96 -9.54 -7.54 17.77
CA ALA A 96 -10.87 -7.06 17.36
C ALA A 96 -11.08 -5.59 17.73
N GLY A 97 -11.54 -4.79 16.76
CA GLY A 97 -11.79 -3.35 16.96
C GLY A 97 -10.56 -2.44 16.88
N LEU A 98 -9.34 -2.98 16.70
CA LEU A 98 -8.12 -2.16 16.58
C LEU A 98 -7.88 -1.63 15.15
N PHE A 99 -8.60 -2.11 14.17
CA PHE A 99 -8.49 -1.73 12.76
C PHE A 99 -9.86 -1.70 12.08
N LEU A 100 -9.91 -1.12 10.90
CA LEU A 100 -11.14 -1.10 10.11
C LEU A 100 -11.57 -2.54 9.75
N PRO A 101 -12.85 -2.90 9.96
CA PRO A 101 -13.32 -4.24 9.64
C PRO A 101 -13.14 -4.54 8.14
N PRO A 102 -12.70 -5.74 7.78
CA PRO A 102 -12.58 -6.12 6.38
C PRO A 102 -13.96 -6.19 5.71
N MET A 103 -14.01 -5.84 4.42
CA MET A 103 -15.25 -5.88 3.63
C MET A 103 -15.86 -7.28 3.59
N TYR A 104 -15.02 -8.31 3.48
CA TYR A 104 -15.43 -9.70 3.57
C TYR A 104 -15.02 -10.26 4.94
N GLY A 105 -15.94 -10.93 5.60
CA GLY A 105 -15.69 -11.50 6.92
C GLY A 105 -14.46 -12.45 6.92
N PRO A 106 -13.62 -12.43 7.97
CA PRO A 106 -12.47 -13.32 8.06
C PRO A 106 -12.89 -14.76 8.27
N ALA A 107 -12.02 -15.71 7.87
CA ALA A 107 -12.09 -17.07 8.36
C ALA A 107 -11.89 -17.06 9.88
N GLN A 108 -12.58 -17.95 10.59
CA GLN A 108 -12.55 -18.05 12.05
C GLN A 108 -12.42 -19.50 12.50
N ALA A 109 -11.63 -19.73 13.54
CA ALA A 109 -11.51 -21.04 14.19
C ALA A 109 -11.17 -20.93 15.67
N SER A 110 -11.41 -21.99 16.42
CA SER A 110 -11.03 -22.11 17.84
C SER A 110 -9.56 -22.49 18.05
N SER A 111 -8.84 -22.86 17.00
CA SER A 111 -7.40 -23.18 17.05
C SER A 111 -6.67 -22.67 15.80
N ILE A 112 -5.36 -22.41 15.93
CA ILE A 112 -4.50 -22.02 14.81
C ILE A 112 -4.45 -23.10 13.72
N ALA A 113 -4.38 -24.37 14.10
CA ALA A 113 -4.38 -25.49 13.15
C ALA A 113 -5.69 -25.55 12.36
N GLY A 114 -6.84 -25.38 13.03
CA GLY A 114 -8.16 -25.32 12.39
C GLY A 114 -8.29 -24.12 11.45
N LEU A 115 -7.78 -22.96 11.86
CA LEU A 115 -7.75 -21.76 11.00
C LEU A 115 -6.92 -22.01 9.75
N ALA A 116 -5.75 -22.61 9.86
CA ALA A 116 -4.89 -22.92 8.74
C ALA A 116 -5.56 -23.86 7.73
N VAL A 117 -6.29 -24.88 8.21
CA VAL A 117 -7.11 -25.76 7.34
C VAL A 117 -8.17 -24.96 6.59
N THR A 118 -8.89 -24.07 7.27
CA THR A 118 -9.91 -23.21 6.64
C THR A 118 -9.31 -22.29 5.60
N LEU A 119 -8.09 -21.79 5.81
CA LEU A 119 -7.36 -20.95 4.87
C LEU A 119 -6.66 -21.73 3.73
N GLY A 120 -6.66 -23.07 3.78
CA GLY A 120 -6.00 -23.91 2.78
C GLY A 120 -4.47 -23.88 2.83
N ILE A 121 -3.88 -23.67 4.01
CA ILE A 121 -2.41 -23.62 4.21
C ILE A 121 -1.97 -24.70 5.21
N GLY A 122 -0.67 -25.01 5.20
CA GLY A 122 -0.09 -26.07 6.02
C GLY A 122 -0.22 -25.80 7.53
N GLY A 123 -1.13 -26.49 8.20
CA GLY A 123 -1.51 -26.25 9.60
C GLY A 123 -0.34 -26.31 10.59
N ARG A 124 0.56 -27.30 10.42
CA ARG A 124 1.74 -27.44 11.27
C ARG A 124 2.70 -26.26 11.14
N ALA A 125 3.02 -25.87 9.91
CA ALA A 125 3.96 -24.76 9.65
C ALA A 125 3.45 -23.43 10.23
N VAL A 126 2.13 -23.17 10.13
CA VAL A 126 1.52 -21.98 10.72
C VAL A 126 1.54 -22.05 12.23
N ALA A 127 1.20 -23.20 12.82
CA ALA A 127 1.22 -23.38 14.28
C ALA A 127 2.64 -23.20 14.85
N ASP A 128 3.66 -23.76 14.19
CA ASP A 128 5.06 -23.62 14.60
C ASP A 128 5.51 -22.14 14.49
N THR A 129 5.07 -21.43 13.44
CA THR A 129 5.37 -19.99 13.25
C THR A 129 4.72 -19.15 14.36
N ILE A 130 3.45 -19.39 14.70
CA ILE A 130 2.76 -18.67 15.77
C ILE A 130 3.39 -18.98 17.13
N ALA A 131 3.73 -20.24 17.41
CA ALA A 131 4.39 -20.62 18.65
C ALA A 131 5.77 -19.95 18.80
N GLY A 132 6.58 -19.97 17.73
CA GLY A 132 7.88 -19.29 17.71
C GLY A 132 7.75 -17.77 17.86
N PHE A 133 6.76 -17.15 17.21
CA PHE A 133 6.44 -15.74 17.39
C PHE A 133 6.09 -15.43 18.86
N ASN A 134 5.15 -16.15 19.44
CA ASN A 134 4.73 -15.94 20.83
C ASN A 134 5.89 -16.07 21.81
N ALA A 135 6.76 -17.09 21.61
CA ALA A 135 7.93 -17.33 22.46
C ALA A 135 9.02 -16.22 22.32
N SER A 136 9.00 -15.47 21.24
CA SER A 136 9.99 -14.42 20.95
C SER A 136 9.60 -13.03 21.48
N ILE A 137 8.40 -12.87 22.02
CA ILE A 137 7.90 -11.58 22.51
C ILE A 137 8.67 -11.17 23.76
N ARG A 138 9.17 -9.93 23.76
CA ARG A 138 9.83 -9.35 24.94
C ARG A 138 8.79 -9.10 26.05
N PRO A 139 9.09 -9.47 27.30
CA PRO A 139 8.22 -9.12 28.41
C PRO A 139 8.27 -7.61 28.73
N GLY A 140 7.21 -7.08 29.36
CA GLY A 140 7.19 -5.75 29.95
C GLY A 140 6.81 -4.60 29.01
N GLY A 141 6.55 -4.87 27.72
CA GLY A 141 6.07 -3.83 26.79
C GLY A 141 4.65 -3.38 27.10
N THR A 142 4.37 -2.09 26.89
CA THR A 142 3.04 -1.48 27.04
C THR A 142 2.41 -1.27 25.68
N PHE A 143 1.38 -2.05 25.39
CA PHE A 143 0.69 -1.98 24.11
C PHE A 143 -0.09 -0.67 23.94
N ASP A 144 0.18 0.02 22.81
CA ASP A 144 -0.56 1.22 22.38
C ASP A 144 -0.77 1.19 20.86
N PRO A 145 -2.00 0.95 20.39
CA PRO A 145 -2.27 0.88 18.94
C PRO A 145 -2.13 2.22 18.21
N GLY A 146 -2.09 3.33 18.93
CA GLY A 146 -2.05 4.70 18.37
C GLY A 146 -0.66 5.25 18.12
N ARG A 147 0.39 4.57 18.58
CA ARG A 147 1.78 4.99 18.42
C ARG A 147 2.72 3.79 18.25
N LEU A 148 3.94 4.05 17.85
CA LEU A 148 5.01 3.04 17.92
C LEU A 148 5.29 2.73 19.39
N ASP A 149 4.86 1.53 19.80
CA ASP A 149 4.99 1.08 21.19
C ASP A 149 6.29 0.30 21.42
N ASP A 150 6.50 -0.23 22.61
CA ASP A 150 7.68 -1.01 22.98
C ASP A 150 7.41 -2.55 22.99
N CYS A 151 6.24 -2.98 22.52
CA CYS A 151 5.90 -4.39 22.37
C CYS A 151 6.60 -4.96 21.13
N ALA A 152 7.75 -5.62 21.34
CA ALA A 152 8.59 -6.12 20.26
C ALA A 152 9.00 -7.59 20.49
N THR A 153 9.52 -8.22 19.43
CA THR A 153 10.15 -9.55 19.52
C THR A 153 11.66 -9.46 19.71
N ALA A 154 12.28 -10.54 20.21
CA ALA A 154 13.72 -10.69 20.30
C ALA A 154 14.15 -12.01 19.64
N GLY A 155 15.26 -11.98 18.88
CA GLY A 155 15.84 -13.17 18.23
C GLY A 155 15.01 -13.77 17.11
N LEU A 156 13.94 -13.10 16.65
CA LEU A 156 13.09 -13.53 15.56
C LEU A 156 13.51 -12.86 14.23
N THR A 157 13.47 -13.61 13.14
CA THR A 157 13.74 -13.09 11.78
C THR A 157 12.61 -13.49 10.84
N PRO A 158 11.91 -12.53 10.21
CA PRO A 158 11.99 -11.09 10.47
C PRO A 158 11.50 -10.74 11.89
N PRO A 159 11.98 -9.63 12.47
CA PRO A 159 11.47 -9.15 13.77
C PRO A 159 10.02 -8.69 13.65
N LYS A 160 9.38 -8.42 14.78
CA LYS A 160 8.23 -7.53 14.86
C LYS A 160 8.59 -6.42 15.84
N SER A 161 8.75 -5.20 15.31
CA SER A 161 9.34 -4.09 16.04
C SER A 161 8.38 -3.40 17.00
N HIS A 162 7.07 -3.42 16.68
CA HIS A 162 6.02 -2.82 17.50
C HIS A 162 4.77 -3.69 17.47
N TRP A 163 3.89 -3.50 18.43
CA TRP A 163 2.59 -4.17 18.60
C TRP A 163 2.69 -5.70 18.68
N ALA A 164 3.83 -6.22 19.10
CA ALA A 164 4.01 -7.65 19.30
C ALA A 164 3.27 -8.12 20.55
N ARG A 165 2.13 -8.75 20.37
CA ARG A 165 1.35 -9.41 21.43
C ARG A 165 1.19 -10.90 21.13
N PRO A 166 1.12 -11.77 22.12
CA PRO A 166 0.84 -13.19 21.91
C PRO A 166 -0.45 -13.38 21.11
N ILE A 167 -0.44 -14.29 20.16
CA ILE A 167 -1.63 -14.76 19.45
C ILE A 167 -2.06 -16.05 20.15
N ASP A 168 -2.88 -15.93 21.21
CA ASP A 168 -3.21 -17.00 22.14
C ASP A 168 -4.67 -17.01 22.62
N THR A 169 -5.48 -16.03 22.19
CA THR A 169 -6.84 -15.84 22.65
C THR A 169 -7.85 -16.16 21.54
N PRO A 170 -8.52 -17.32 21.58
CA PRO A 170 -9.53 -17.65 20.58
C PRO A 170 -10.77 -16.72 20.70
N PRO A 171 -11.56 -16.56 19.62
CA PRO A 171 -11.34 -17.17 18.32
C PRO A 171 -10.17 -16.54 17.56
N TYR A 172 -9.52 -17.37 16.74
CA TYR A 172 -8.48 -16.93 15.81
C TYR A 172 -9.11 -16.58 14.46
N TYR A 173 -8.57 -15.55 13.84
CA TYR A 173 -9.07 -15.02 12.57
C TYR A 173 -7.98 -15.01 11.51
N GLY A 174 -8.38 -15.13 10.25
CA GLY A 174 -7.44 -15.04 9.14
C GLY A 174 -8.09 -14.66 7.83
N ILE A 175 -7.33 -13.97 6.99
CA ILE A 175 -7.73 -13.58 5.64
C ILE A 175 -6.58 -13.85 4.69
N ALA A 176 -6.89 -14.49 3.55
CA ALA A 176 -5.98 -14.56 2.41
C ALA A 176 -5.88 -13.20 1.73
N MET A 177 -4.66 -12.79 1.41
CA MET A 177 -4.33 -11.50 0.82
C MET A 177 -3.60 -11.66 -0.50
N ARG A 178 -3.84 -10.75 -1.43
CA ARG A 178 -3.09 -10.60 -2.67
C ARG A 178 -2.68 -9.14 -2.92
N PRO A 179 -1.77 -8.86 -3.88
CA PRO A 179 -1.45 -7.49 -4.25
C PRO A 179 -2.63 -6.75 -4.86
N GLY A 180 -2.85 -5.51 -4.41
CA GLY A 180 -3.75 -4.55 -5.04
C GLY A 180 -2.99 -3.29 -5.40
N ILE A 181 -2.86 -2.98 -6.69
CA ILE A 181 -2.18 -1.76 -7.15
C ILE A 181 -3.21 -0.66 -7.34
N THR A 182 -3.10 0.41 -6.55
CA THR A 182 -3.94 1.59 -6.69
C THR A 182 -3.43 2.47 -7.82
N PHE A 183 -2.11 2.79 -7.84
CA PHE A 183 -1.47 3.53 -8.92
C PHE A 183 0.05 3.31 -8.93
N THR A 184 0.67 3.61 -10.06
CA THR A 184 2.12 3.59 -10.21
C THR A 184 2.68 4.99 -10.03
N TYR A 185 3.97 5.10 -9.62
CA TYR A 185 4.63 6.41 -9.54
C TYR A 185 5.24 6.83 -10.87
N MET A 186 5.33 5.93 -11.84
CA MET A 186 5.75 6.30 -13.19
C MET A 186 4.71 7.15 -13.89
N GLY A 187 5.17 8.22 -14.55
CA GLY A 187 4.32 9.11 -15.29
C GLY A 187 5.13 10.10 -16.12
N VAL A 188 4.57 11.26 -16.37
CA VAL A 188 5.24 12.32 -17.14
C VAL A 188 6.07 13.23 -16.24
N ALA A 189 7.22 13.67 -16.76
CA ALA A 189 8.01 14.72 -16.14
C ALA A 189 7.33 16.07 -16.35
N VAL A 190 7.36 16.93 -15.32
CA VAL A 190 6.76 18.28 -15.38
C VAL A 190 7.70 19.33 -14.83
N THR A 191 7.53 20.58 -15.29
CA THR A 191 8.16 21.76 -14.69
C THR A 191 7.45 22.16 -13.38
N ALA A 192 8.02 23.11 -12.64
CA ALA A 192 7.37 23.71 -11.46
C ALA A 192 6.03 24.41 -11.77
N GLN A 193 5.76 24.73 -13.04
CA GLN A 193 4.50 25.28 -13.53
C GLN A 193 3.55 24.20 -14.09
N ALA A 194 3.82 22.92 -13.76
CA ALA A 194 3.05 21.77 -14.21
C ALA A 194 3.02 21.54 -15.74
N ARG A 195 3.90 22.17 -16.52
CA ARG A 195 4.02 21.91 -17.95
C ARG A 195 4.72 20.57 -18.18
N VAL A 196 4.16 19.75 -19.04
CA VAL A 196 4.77 18.46 -19.39
C VAL A 196 6.07 18.70 -20.15
N LEU A 197 7.14 18.01 -19.76
CA LEU A 197 8.43 18.02 -20.45
C LEU A 197 8.44 17.00 -21.57
N ARG A 198 9.18 17.32 -22.65
CA ARG A 198 9.56 16.37 -23.69
C ARG A 198 10.80 15.57 -23.24
N THR A 199 11.13 14.54 -23.99
CA THR A 199 12.33 13.72 -23.76
C THR A 199 13.64 14.49 -23.92
N ASP A 200 13.64 15.59 -24.67
CA ASP A 200 14.77 16.52 -24.85
C ASP A 200 14.88 17.55 -23.70
N GLY A 201 13.97 17.50 -22.72
CA GLY A 201 13.93 18.43 -21.60
C GLY A 201 13.19 19.74 -21.86
N THR A 202 12.74 20.02 -23.08
CA THR A 202 11.92 21.21 -23.39
C THR A 202 10.48 21.00 -22.92
N ALA A 203 9.79 22.08 -22.53
CA ALA A 203 8.40 22.00 -22.12
C ALA A 203 7.44 22.08 -23.32
N PHE A 204 6.35 21.33 -23.27
CA PHE A 204 5.21 21.59 -24.15
C PHE A 204 4.60 22.96 -23.84
N ALA A 205 4.25 23.70 -24.87
CA ALA A 205 3.69 25.03 -24.70
C ALA A 205 2.32 25.03 -24.00
N ASN A 206 1.48 24.03 -24.29
CA ASN A 206 0.06 24.01 -23.94
C ASN A 206 -0.41 22.67 -23.33
N VAL A 207 0.52 21.88 -22.80
CA VAL A 207 0.19 20.60 -22.12
C VAL A 207 0.62 20.68 -20.67
N PHE A 208 -0.35 20.50 -19.78
CA PHE A 208 -0.15 20.49 -18.33
C PHE A 208 -0.57 19.13 -17.77
N ALA A 209 0.08 18.71 -16.68
CA ALA A 209 -0.27 17.48 -15.98
C ALA A 209 -0.27 17.66 -14.46
N ALA A 210 -1.25 17.06 -13.81
CA ALA A 210 -1.40 17.07 -12.36
C ALA A 210 -1.95 15.73 -11.84
N GLY A 211 -1.75 15.43 -10.57
CA GLY A 211 -2.22 14.21 -9.94
C GLY A 211 -1.32 13.01 -10.22
N GLU A 212 -1.92 11.83 -10.29
CA GLU A 212 -1.19 10.57 -10.37
C GLU A 212 -0.24 10.48 -11.56
N ILE A 213 -0.65 11.02 -12.72
CA ILE A 213 0.15 10.98 -13.95
C ILE A 213 1.52 11.67 -13.82
N MET A 214 1.69 12.56 -12.84
CA MET A 214 2.96 13.24 -12.61
C MET A 214 3.56 12.91 -11.22
N SER A 215 2.96 12.00 -10.48
CA SER A 215 3.35 11.68 -9.10
C SER A 215 4.82 11.26 -8.94
N GLY A 216 5.42 10.67 -9.96
CA GLY A 216 6.83 10.28 -9.99
C GLY A 216 7.84 11.43 -9.93
N ASN A 217 7.41 12.70 -10.10
CA ASN A 217 8.25 13.86 -9.80
C ASN A 217 8.44 14.07 -8.28
N ILE A 218 7.62 13.43 -7.44
CA ILE A 218 7.59 13.59 -6.00
C ILE A 218 7.79 12.26 -5.28
N LEU A 219 7.09 11.21 -5.72
CA LEU A 219 7.13 9.87 -5.12
C LEU A 219 8.18 9.00 -5.80
N SER A 220 8.89 8.19 -5.01
CA SER A 220 9.90 7.25 -5.50
C SER A 220 9.62 5.81 -5.05
N THR A 221 9.79 5.48 -3.77
CA THR A 221 9.64 4.11 -3.26
C THR A 221 8.70 3.97 -2.08
N GLY A 222 8.42 5.05 -1.37
CA GLY A 222 7.56 5.11 -0.20
C GLY A 222 6.27 5.85 -0.47
N TYR A 223 5.37 5.78 0.50
CA TYR A 223 4.10 6.50 0.48
C TYR A 223 3.71 6.92 1.90
N LEU A 224 3.09 8.07 2.00
CA LEU A 224 2.39 8.51 3.20
C LEU A 224 0.92 8.74 2.85
N ALA A 225 0.01 8.25 3.67
CA ALA A 225 -1.42 8.44 3.48
C ALA A 225 -1.78 9.92 3.27
N GLY A 226 -2.58 10.20 2.26
CA GLY A 226 -2.97 11.56 1.85
C GLY A 226 -2.09 12.20 0.77
N PHE A 227 -0.89 11.68 0.48
CA PHE A 227 0.01 12.28 -0.53
C PHE A 227 -0.61 12.33 -1.92
N GLY A 228 -1.32 11.28 -2.35
CA GLY A 228 -2.00 11.29 -3.66
C GLY A 228 -2.99 12.44 -3.80
N LEU A 229 -3.83 12.68 -2.79
CA LEU A 229 -4.75 13.80 -2.75
C LEU A 229 -4.02 15.15 -2.71
N THR A 230 -2.96 15.26 -1.92
CA THR A 230 -2.15 16.48 -1.83
C THR A 230 -1.50 16.81 -3.17
N ILE A 231 -0.89 15.84 -3.85
CA ILE A 231 -0.30 16.02 -5.18
C ILE A 231 -1.36 16.49 -6.16
N GLY A 232 -2.54 15.83 -6.19
CA GLY A 232 -3.65 16.20 -7.08
C GLY A 232 -4.14 17.61 -6.83
N THR A 233 -4.32 18.00 -5.56
CA THR A 233 -4.83 19.31 -5.18
C THR A 233 -3.83 20.44 -5.49
N VAL A 234 -2.58 20.29 -5.06
CA VAL A 234 -1.55 21.32 -5.24
C VAL A 234 -1.23 21.51 -6.73
N TRP A 235 -0.92 20.41 -7.42
CA TRP A 235 -0.52 20.48 -8.83
C TRP A 235 -1.70 20.77 -9.75
N GLY A 236 -2.92 20.37 -9.41
CA GLY A 236 -4.13 20.76 -10.13
C GLY A 236 -4.37 22.27 -10.08
N ARG A 237 -4.15 22.89 -8.91
CA ARG A 237 -4.22 24.35 -8.77
C ARG A 237 -3.15 25.06 -9.59
N ILE A 238 -1.89 24.58 -9.58
CA ILE A 238 -0.79 25.15 -10.37
C ILE A 238 -1.10 25.03 -11.85
N ALA A 239 -1.44 23.84 -12.32
CA ALA A 239 -1.76 23.58 -13.74
C ALA A 239 -2.93 24.45 -14.23
N GLY A 240 -3.99 24.56 -13.45
CA GLY A 240 -5.14 25.38 -13.78
C GLY A 240 -4.83 26.88 -13.86
N ALA A 241 -4.03 27.40 -12.92
CA ALA A 241 -3.60 28.80 -12.94
C ALA A 241 -2.72 29.12 -14.15
N GLU A 242 -1.76 28.24 -14.47
CA GLU A 242 -0.86 28.43 -15.62
C GLU A 242 -1.60 28.30 -16.95
N ALA A 243 -2.52 27.35 -17.08
CA ALA A 243 -3.35 27.21 -18.27
C ALA A 243 -4.24 28.46 -18.49
N ALA A 244 -4.84 28.99 -17.45
CA ALA A 244 -5.66 30.21 -17.52
C ALA A 244 -4.82 31.46 -17.86
N ARG A 245 -3.59 31.55 -17.31
CA ARG A 245 -2.66 32.63 -17.67
C ARG A 245 -2.32 32.59 -19.16
N GLN A 246 -1.91 31.41 -19.63
CA GLN A 246 -1.55 31.23 -21.05
C GLN A 246 -2.72 31.53 -21.99
N ALA A 247 -3.94 31.17 -21.64
CA ALA A 247 -5.11 31.45 -22.48
C ALA A 247 -5.46 32.96 -22.58
N ARG A 248 -4.97 33.77 -21.63
CA ARG A 248 -5.16 35.24 -21.66
C ARG A 248 -4.07 35.96 -22.44
N ASP A 249 -2.86 35.37 -22.43
CA ASP A 249 -1.66 35.98 -23.05
C ASP A 249 -1.51 35.61 -24.55
N GLY A 250 -2.30 34.64 -25.04
CA GLY A 250 -2.31 34.16 -26.43
C GLY A 250 -3.61 34.44 -27.16
#